data_4e745a08a4814e66f60d32723b2dbf43
#
_entry.id   4e745a08a4814e66f60d32723b2dbf43
#
_cell.length_a   1.000
_cell.length_b   1.000
_cell.length_c   1.000
_cell.angle_alpha   90.00
_cell.angle_beta   90.00
_cell.angle_gamma   90.00
#
_symmetry.space_group_name_H-M   'P 1'
#
loop_
_entity.id
_entity.type
_entity.pdbx_description
1 polymer ?
#
loop_
_entity_poly.entity_id
_entity_poly.type
_entity_poly.pdbx_seq_one_letter_code
_entity_poly.pdbx_strand_id
1 'polypeptide(L)'
;MILLGNCPICSGSNLINKLDCIDHSTSKEKFTIVSCETCEFTFTNPRPKDNSLGEYYESDMYISHTNNNKGLFNWMYHTVRKYAIGTKLNLLKRTSKNKNHLDIGCGTGEFLNACKNAGYKTKGIEPSKLAREQAIKNFNLSVSENTNLNQFKNNQFDSISMWHVLEHVPSVNKTIEEFNRILSKNGKVIIAVPNHKSWDAKYYREFWAGWDVPIHLWHFSKLSIEKLFLKYNFK
;
A
#
# COMPACT_ATOMS: atom_id res chain seq x y z
N MET A 1 21.43 3.46 4.01
CA MET A 1 20.74 2.21 4.39
C MET A 1 20.45 2.16 5.88
N ILE A 2 19.38 1.48 6.29
CA ILE A 2 19.02 1.15 7.68
C ILE A 2 19.05 -0.37 7.82
N LEU A 3 19.83 -0.86 8.78
CA LEU A 3 19.83 -2.28 9.17
C LEU A 3 18.94 -2.46 10.39
N LEU A 4 17.90 -3.28 10.25
CA LEU A 4 17.02 -3.65 11.36
C LEU A 4 17.61 -4.88 12.06
N GLY A 5 17.93 -4.76 13.35
CA GLY A 5 18.41 -5.87 14.17
C GLY A 5 17.31 -6.80 14.65
N ASN A 6 16.08 -6.32 14.70
CA ASN A 6 14.92 -7.05 15.22
C ASN A 6 13.73 -6.99 14.27
N CYS A 7 12.91 -8.02 14.31
CA CYS A 7 11.66 -8.07 13.57
C CYS A 7 10.71 -6.95 14.01
N PRO A 8 10.18 -6.12 13.09
CA PRO A 8 9.28 -5.01 13.45
C PRO A 8 7.93 -5.47 14.00
N ILE A 9 7.51 -6.72 13.76
CA ILE A 9 6.23 -7.22 14.29
C ILE A 9 6.37 -7.82 15.68
N CYS A 10 7.27 -8.79 15.87
CA CYS A 10 7.37 -9.55 17.12
C CYS A 10 8.60 -9.21 17.96
N SER A 11 9.47 -8.31 17.49
CA SER A 11 10.75 -7.94 18.13
C SER A 11 11.77 -9.07 18.25
N GLY A 12 11.54 -10.22 17.62
CA GLY A 12 12.50 -11.33 17.58
C GLY A 12 13.78 -10.94 16.85
N SER A 13 14.94 -11.39 17.35
CA SER A 13 16.28 -11.09 16.80
C SER A 13 16.77 -12.12 15.78
N ASN A 14 16.15 -13.30 15.71
CA ASN A 14 16.55 -14.35 14.78
C ASN A 14 16.02 -14.05 13.38
N LEU A 15 16.85 -13.35 12.61
CA LEU A 15 16.57 -12.97 11.22
C LEU A 15 17.43 -13.84 10.29
N ILE A 16 16.81 -14.51 9.35
CA ILE A 16 17.48 -15.35 8.34
C ILE A 16 17.35 -14.76 6.95
N ASN A 17 18.41 -14.85 6.16
CA ASN A 17 18.37 -14.48 4.76
C ASN A 17 17.47 -15.44 4.00
N LYS A 18 16.46 -14.91 3.31
CA LYS A 18 15.52 -15.70 2.53
C LYS A 18 15.93 -15.78 1.07
N LEU A 19 16.21 -14.65 0.46
CA LEU A 19 16.69 -14.54 -0.92
C LEU A 19 17.25 -13.14 -1.17
N ASP A 20 17.98 -13.01 -2.26
CA ASP A 20 18.46 -11.73 -2.79
C ASP A 20 17.69 -11.37 -4.05
N CYS A 21 17.30 -10.10 -4.16
CA CYS A 21 16.62 -9.56 -5.33
C CYS A 21 17.39 -8.35 -5.87
N ILE A 22 17.28 -8.12 -7.17
CA ILE A 22 17.84 -6.95 -7.84
C ILE A 22 16.72 -5.95 -8.11
N ASP A 23 16.96 -4.68 -7.85
CA ASP A 23 16.10 -3.60 -8.35
C ASP A 23 16.24 -3.49 -9.87
N HIS A 24 15.28 -4.06 -10.58
CA HIS A 24 15.26 -4.01 -12.05
C HIS A 24 14.69 -2.69 -12.60
N SER A 25 14.10 -1.88 -11.74
CA SER A 25 13.37 -0.67 -12.14
C SER A 25 14.28 0.55 -12.22
N THR A 26 15.11 0.78 -11.21
CA THR A 26 15.82 2.05 -11.02
C THR A 26 17.33 1.87 -10.82
N SER A 27 17.76 1.41 -9.65
CA SER A 27 19.16 1.45 -9.21
C SER A 27 20.02 0.31 -9.74
N LYS A 28 19.44 -0.81 -10.12
CA LYS A 28 20.13 -2.08 -10.44
C LYS A 28 20.91 -2.67 -9.25
N GLU A 29 20.73 -2.12 -8.07
CA GLU A 29 21.35 -2.60 -6.84
C GLU A 29 20.71 -3.90 -6.36
N LYS A 30 21.48 -4.66 -5.59
CA LYS A 30 21.06 -5.90 -4.96
C LYS A 30 20.60 -5.65 -3.53
N PHE A 31 19.44 -6.17 -3.19
CA PHE A 31 18.84 -6.10 -1.86
C PHE A 31 18.58 -7.49 -1.31
N THR A 32 18.80 -7.66 -0.01
CA THR A 32 18.50 -8.91 0.68
C THR A 32 17.12 -8.83 1.33
N ILE A 33 16.33 -9.88 1.14
CA ILE A 33 15.07 -10.09 1.83
C ILE A 33 15.31 -11.07 2.96
N VAL A 34 14.94 -10.66 4.17
CA VAL A 34 15.08 -11.48 5.39
C VAL A 34 13.72 -11.94 5.91
N SER A 35 13.71 -13.03 6.64
CA SER A 35 12.53 -13.55 7.33
C SER A 35 12.82 -13.71 8.81
N CYS A 36 11.88 -13.34 9.66
CA CYS A 36 11.94 -13.60 11.10
C CYS A 36 11.57 -15.06 11.38
N GLU A 37 12.44 -15.83 12.04
CA GLU A 37 12.14 -17.22 12.38
C GLU A 37 10.97 -17.38 13.37
N THR A 38 10.76 -16.36 14.24
CA THR A 38 9.70 -16.43 15.26
C THR A 38 8.30 -16.25 14.70
N CYS A 39 8.11 -15.29 13.77
CA CYS A 39 6.77 -14.95 13.28
C CYS A 39 6.59 -15.05 11.76
N GLU A 40 7.64 -15.42 11.04
CA GLU A 40 7.71 -15.55 9.57
C GLU A 40 7.47 -14.23 8.80
N PHE A 41 7.49 -13.09 9.50
CA PHE A 41 7.41 -11.81 8.81
C PHE A 41 8.66 -11.59 7.95
N THR A 42 8.44 -11.15 6.73
CA THR A 42 9.48 -11.02 5.71
C THR A 42 9.62 -9.55 5.32
N PHE A 43 10.83 -9.04 5.18
CA PHE A 43 11.09 -7.63 4.87
C PHE A 43 12.46 -7.43 4.22
N THR A 44 12.63 -6.32 3.50
CA THR A 44 13.90 -5.91 2.91
C THR A 44 14.84 -5.41 4.01
N ASN A 45 16.06 -5.98 4.10
CA ASN A 45 17.02 -5.62 5.15
C ASN A 45 18.48 -5.90 4.73
N PRO A 46 19.38 -4.89 4.67
CA PRO A 46 19.10 -3.48 4.98
C PRO A 46 18.18 -2.81 3.95
N ARG A 47 17.47 -1.76 4.37
CA ARG A 47 16.59 -0.98 3.52
C ARG A 47 17.06 0.47 3.37
N PRO A 48 16.64 1.22 2.34
CA PRO A 48 16.91 2.65 2.24
C PRO A 48 16.41 3.42 3.45
N LYS A 49 17.05 4.56 3.73
CA LYS A 49 16.55 5.53 4.71
C LYS A 49 15.24 6.14 4.20
N ASP A 50 14.37 6.55 5.12
CA ASP A 50 13.06 7.09 4.76
C ASP A 50 13.15 8.34 3.85
N ASN A 51 14.17 9.16 4.04
CA ASN A 51 14.42 10.36 3.21
C ASN A 51 15.04 10.06 1.84
N SER A 52 15.57 8.87 1.59
CA SER A 52 16.14 8.45 0.30
C SER A 52 15.24 7.50 -0.49
N LEU A 53 14.11 7.10 0.08
CA LEU A 53 13.15 6.23 -0.63
C LEU A 53 12.63 6.87 -1.93
N GLY A 54 12.48 8.20 -1.95
CA GLY A 54 12.01 8.94 -3.13
C GLY A 54 12.83 8.68 -4.40
N GLU A 55 14.16 8.51 -4.27
CA GLU A 55 15.08 8.27 -5.36
C GLU A 55 14.79 6.99 -6.15
N TYR A 56 14.22 5.98 -5.47
CA TYR A 56 13.84 4.70 -6.08
C TYR A 56 12.46 4.70 -6.79
N TYR A 57 11.70 5.80 -6.66
CA TYR A 57 10.44 6.00 -7.39
C TYR A 57 10.61 6.79 -8.70
N GLU A 58 11.81 7.36 -8.95
CA GLU A 58 12.12 8.22 -10.12
C GLU A 58 12.45 7.40 -11.39
N SER A 59 11.79 6.28 -11.63
CA SER A 59 11.97 5.57 -12.89
C SER A 59 11.00 6.09 -13.97
N ASP A 60 11.50 6.22 -15.22
CA ASP A 60 10.69 6.58 -16.39
C ASP A 60 9.48 5.64 -16.59
N MET A 61 9.55 4.41 -16.09
CA MET A 61 8.46 3.45 -16.14
C MET A 61 7.28 3.82 -15.23
N TYR A 62 7.53 4.45 -14.07
CA TYR A 62 6.45 4.89 -13.19
C TYR A 62 5.64 6.05 -13.80
N ILE A 63 6.31 6.86 -14.63
CA ILE A 63 5.71 8.00 -15.35
C ILE A 63 4.96 7.54 -16.61
N SER A 64 5.39 6.46 -17.27
CA SER A 64 4.87 6.05 -18.59
C SER A 64 3.51 5.35 -18.57
N HIS A 65 3.06 4.84 -17.43
CA HIS A 65 1.74 4.18 -17.33
C HIS A 65 0.53 5.11 -17.49
N THR A 66 0.75 6.43 -17.61
CA THR A 66 -0.33 7.42 -17.70
C THR A 66 -0.60 7.95 -19.12
N ASN A 67 0.22 7.64 -20.13
CA ASN A 67 0.20 8.43 -21.37
C ASN A 67 -0.07 7.71 -22.71
N ASN A 68 -0.48 6.44 -22.77
CA ASN A 68 -0.81 5.81 -24.06
C ASN A 68 -2.33 5.67 -24.27
N ASN A 69 -2.89 6.62 -25.01
CA ASN A 69 -4.34 6.81 -25.16
C ASN A 69 -4.96 6.25 -26.45
N LYS A 70 -4.36 5.26 -27.16
CA LYS A 70 -4.98 4.75 -28.41
C LYS A 70 -4.81 3.24 -28.55
N GLY A 71 -5.91 2.52 -28.83
CA GLY A 71 -5.93 1.13 -29.26
C GLY A 71 -6.82 0.19 -28.43
N LEU A 72 -7.03 -1.03 -28.93
CA LEU A 72 -7.84 -2.09 -28.32
C LEU A 72 -7.34 -2.47 -26.91
N PHE A 73 -6.03 -2.45 -26.69
CA PHE A 73 -5.41 -2.68 -25.38
C PHE A 73 -5.83 -1.64 -24.35
N ASN A 74 -5.95 -0.38 -24.74
CA ASN A 74 -6.39 0.69 -23.85
C ASN A 74 -7.86 0.52 -23.45
N TRP A 75 -8.72 0.15 -24.39
CA TRP A 75 -10.12 -0.17 -24.07
C TRP A 75 -10.23 -1.35 -23.09
N MET A 76 -9.47 -2.43 -23.29
CA MET A 76 -9.40 -3.56 -22.36
C MET A 76 -8.91 -3.12 -21.00
N TYR A 77 -7.82 -2.34 -20.93
CA TYR A 77 -7.28 -1.81 -19.68
C TYR A 77 -8.32 -1.00 -18.91
N HIS A 78 -9.01 -0.06 -19.57
CA HIS A 78 -10.07 0.74 -18.94
C HIS A 78 -11.25 -0.12 -18.46
N THR A 79 -11.60 -1.15 -19.21
CA THR A 79 -12.69 -2.07 -18.85
C THR A 79 -12.33 -2.87 -17.59
N VAL A 80 -11.14 -3.47 -17.56
CA VAL A 80 -10.62 -4.21 -16.39
C VAL A 80 -10.50 -3.29 -15.18
N ARG A 81 -9.97 -2.08 -15.38
CA ARG A 81 -9.85 -1.06 -14.32
C ARG A 81 -11.21 -0.68 -13.75
N LYS A 82 -12.20 -0.43 -14.61
CA LYS A 82 -13.57 -0.11 -14.19
C LYS A 82 -14.21 -1.26 -13.39
N TYR A 83 -14.01 -2.50 -13.83
CA TYR A 83 -14.46 -3.69 -13.12
C TYR A 83 -13.79 -3.80 -11.74
N ALA A 84 -12.48 -3.64 -11.67
CA ALA A 84 -11.72 -3.68 -10.41
C ALA A 84 -12.18 -2.59 -9.43
N ILE A 85 -12.41 -1.36 -9.90
CA ILE A 85 -12.96 -0.27 -9.09
C ILE A 85 -14.37 -0.63 -8.56
N GLY A 86 -15.22 -1.18 -9.43
CA GLY A 86 -16.55 -1.67 -9.03
C GLY A 86 -16.50 -2.74 -7.93
N THR A 87 -15.58 -3.69 -8.05
CA THR A 87 -15.35 -4.74 -7.04
C THR A 87 -14.88 -4.16 -5.71
N LYS A 88 -13.91 -3.24 -5.74
CA LYS A 88 -13.43 -2.52 -4.55
C LYS A 88 -14.55 -1.74 -3.86
N LEU A 89 -15.36 -1.00 -4.63
CA LEU A 89 -16.51 -0.25 -4.12
C LEU A 89 -17.57 -1.17 -3.50
N ASN A 90 -17.86 -2.31 -4.14
CA ASN A 90 -18.79 -3.29 -3.61
C ASN A 90 -18.31 -3.90 -2.29
N LEU A 91 -17.00 -4.18 -2.18
CA LEU A 91 -16.38 -4.60 -0.93
C LEU A 91 -16.57 -3.54 0.16
N LEU A 92 -16.27 -2.27 -0.14
CA LEU A 92 -16.46 -1.16 0.80
C LEU A 92 -17.92 -1.06 1.26
N LYS A 93 -18.89 -1.12 0.35
CA LYS A 93 -20.33 -1.04 0.66
C LYS A 93 -20.80 -2.18 1.57
N ARG A 94 -20.23 -3.39 1.43
CA ARG A 94 -20.56 -4.55 2.24
C ARG A 94 -19.98 -4.47 3.64
N THR A 95 -18.81 -3.86 3.78
CA THR A 95 -18.05 -3.83 5.04
C THR A 95 -18.31 -2.60 5.88
N SER A 96 -18.64 -1.46 5.25
CA SER A 96 -18.89 -0.19 5.94
C SER A 96 -20.24 0.41 5.54
N LYS A 97 -21.16 0.50 6.50
CA LYS A 97 -22.48 1.13 6.31
C LYS A 97 -22.42 2.65 6.45
N ASN A 98 -21.53 3.16 7.27
CA ASN A 98 -21.26 4.58 7.47
C ASN A 98 -20.35 5.11 6.36
N LYS A 99 -20.29 6.44 6.17
CA LYS A 99 -19.86 7.00 4.90
C LYS A 99 -18.67 7.95 4.96
N ASN A 100 -17.94 8.06 6.08
CA ASN A 100 -16.69 8.80 6.10
C ASN A 100 -15.53 7.87 5.70
N HIS A 101 -14.96 8.07 4.53
CA HIS A 101 -13.97 7.18 3.95
C HIS A 101 -12.63 7.89 3.71
N LEU A 102 -11.52 7.26 4.10
CA LEU A 102 -10.16 7.67 3.80
C LEU A 102 -9.50 6.63 2.87
N ASP A 103 -8.98 7.09 1.74
CA ASP A 103 -8.18 6.28 0.82
C ASP A 103 -6.73 6.74 0.87
N ILE A 104 -5.83 5.90 1.37
CA ILE A 104 -4.40 6.20 1.50
C ILE A 104 -3.68 5.62 0.29
N GLY A 105 -2.91 6.49 -0.41
CA GLY A 105 -2.34 6.18 -1.72
C GLY A 105 -3.42 6.14 -2.80
N CYS A 106 -4.27 7.17 -2.84
CA CYS A 106 -5.43 7.17 -3.73
C CYS A 106 -5.08 7.34 -5.22
N GLY A 107 -3.80 7.57 -5.56
CA GLY A 107 -3.32 7.75 -6.92
C GLY A 107 -4.07 8.86 -7.66
N THR A 108 -4.45 8.58 -8.89
CA THR A 108 -5.23 9.50 -9.76
C THR A 108 -6.72 9.61 -9.39
N GLY A 109 -7.15 8.99 -8.29
CA GLY A 109 -8.42 9.26 -7.59
C GLY A 109 -9.66 8.53 -8.12
N GLU A 110 -9.55 7.59 -9.06
CA GLU A 110 -10.72 6.95 -9.66
C GLU A 110 -11.55 6.14 -8.66
N PHE A 111 -10.89 5.38 -7.76
CA PHE A 111 -11.61 4.65 -6.72
C PHE A 111 -12.26 5.61 -5.73
N LEU A 112 -11.52 6.63 -5.29
CA LEU A 112 -12.03 7.65 -4.38
C LEU A 112 -13.22 8.41 -4.98
N ASN A 113 -13.18 8.71 -6.28
CA ASN A 113 -14.30 9.31 -7.03
C ASN A 113 -15.51 8.35 -7.08
N ALA A 114 -15.29 7.06 -7.31
CA ALA A 114 -16.37 6.07 -7.27
C ALA A 114 -17.02 6.01 -5.88
N CYS A 115 -16.25 6.13 -4.81
CA CYS A 115 -16.77 6.23 -3.44
C CYS A 115 -17.59 7.51 -3.25
N LYS A 116 -17.08 8.67 -3.71
CA LYS A 116 -17.79 9.97 -3.67
C LYS A 116 -19.13 9.89 -4.39
N ASN A 117 -19.15 9.33 -5.59
CA ASN A 117 -20.38 9.16 -6.38
C ASN A 117 -21.38 8.17 -5.74
N ALA A 118 -20.89 7.24 -4.91
CA ALA A 118 -21.72 6.35 -4.10
C ALA A 118 -22.21 6.99 -2.78
N GLY A 119 -21.96 8.30 -2.59
CA GLY A 119 -22.42 9.09 -1.46
C GLY A 119 -21.52 9.00 -0.22
N TYR A 120 -20.25 8.59 -0.36
CA TYR A 120 -19.27 8.68 0.73
C TYR A 120 -18.70 10.11 0.83
N LYS A 121 -18.46 10.55 2.07
CA LYS A 121 -17.62 11.71 2.37
C LYS A 121 -16.18 11.26 2.31
N THR A 122 -15.48 11.63 1.25
CA THR A 122 -14.16 11.08 0.94
C THR A 122 -13.04 12.03 1.30
N LYS A 123 -11.93 11.49 1.80
CA LYS A 123 -10.61 12.12 1.85
C LYS A 123 -9.58 11.19 1.25
N GLY A 124 -8.59 11.75 0.55
CA GLY A 124 -7.47 11.01 -0.02
C GLY A 124 -6.14 11.48 0.56
N ILE A 125 -5.17 10.58 0.57
CA ILE A 125 -3.74 10.90 0.75
C ILE A 125 -3.02 10.38 -0.48
N GLU A 126 -2.21 11.25 -1.12
CA GLU A 126 -1.38 10.87 -2.27
C GLU A 126 -0.11 11.73 -2.29
N PRO A 127 1.07 11.15 -2.02
CA PRO A 127 2.32 11.89 -2.01
C PRO A 127 2.77 12.34 -3.41
N SER A 128 2.45 11.56 -4.48
CA SER A 128 2.79 11.94 -5.85
C SER A 128 2.04 13.19 -6.29
N LYS A 129 2.76 14.27 -6.56
CA LYS A 129 2.20 15.55 -7.01
C LYS A 129 1.37 15.38 -8.27
N LEU A 130 1.90 14.67 -9.28
CA LEU A 130 1.20 14.45 -10.56
C LEU A 130 -0.12 13.69 -10.38
N ALA A 131 -0.11 12.59 -9.63
CA ALA A 131 -1.30 11.80 -9.39
C ALA A 131 -2.35 12.61 -8.60
N ARG A 132 -1.90 13.33 -7.56
CA ARG A 132 -2.76 14.18 -6.73
C ARG A 132 -3.41 15.31 -7.52
N GLU A 133 -2.65 16.02 -8.36
CA GLU A 133 -3.18 17.07 -9.22
C GLU A 133 -4.22 16.55 -10.21
N GLN A 134 -4.00 15.36 -10.78
CA GLN A 134 -4.98 14.69 -11.65
C GLN A 134 -6.26 14.33 -10.88
N ALA A 135 -6.15 13.77 -9.67
CA ALA A 135 -7.31 13.44 -8.84
C ALA A 135 -8.16 14.68 -8.51
N ILE A 136 -7.50 15.79 -8.17
CA ILE A 136 -8.17 17.07 -7.87
C ILE A 136 -8.79 17.64 -9.14
N LYS A 137 -8.03 17.74 -10.23
CA LYS A 137 -8.47 18.36 -11.50
C LYS A 137 -9.64 17.58 -12.13
N ASN A 138 -9.52 16.26 -12.20
CA ASN A 138 -10.49 15.43 -12.93
C ASN A 138 -11.78 15.18 -12.14
N PHE A 139 -11.70 15.12 -10.79
CA PHE A 139 -12.82 14.65 -9.97
C PHE A 139 -13.19 15.60 -8.82
N ASN A 140 -12.49 16.71 -8.68
CA ASN A 140 -12.71 17.68 -7.59
C ASN A 140 -12.70 16.97 -6.22
N LEU A 141 -11.63 16.19 -5.95
CA LEU A 141 -11.44 15.41 -4.74
C LEU A 141 -10.63 16.21 -3.69
N SER A 142 -10.89 15.92 -2.41
CA SER A 142 -10.08 16.42 -1.30
C SER A 142 -8.93 15.47 -1.06
N VAL A 143 -7.74 15.78 -1.58
CA VAL A 143 -6.54 14.94 -1.49
C VAL A 143 -5.39 15.74 -0.88
N SER A 144 -4.76 15.19 0.16
CA SER A 144 -3.60 15.75 0.87
C SER A 144 -2.31 15.08 0.40
N GLU A 145 -1.21 15.83 0.36
CA GLU A 145 0.14 15.28 0.19
C GLU A 145 0.73 14.76 1.51
N ASN A 146 0.21 15.25 2.62
CA ASN A 146 0.73 14.91 3.94
C ASN A 146 0.35 13.48 4.32
N THR A 147 1.35 12.61 4.36
CA THR A 147 1.21 11.20 4.76
C THR A 147 1.09 11.01 6.28
N ASN A 148 1.32 12.06 7.08
CA ASN A 148 1.18 12.00 8.51
C ASN A 148 -0.29 11.96 8.92
N LEU A 149 -0.72 10.85 9.51
CA LEU A 149 -2.10 10.62 9.94
C LEU A 149 -2.52 11.45 11.14
N ASN A 150 -1.58 12.07 11.87
CA ASN A 150 -1.86 12.99 12.99
C ASN A 150 -2.69 14.23 12.57
N GLN A 151 -2.76 14.53 11.27
CA GLN A 151 -3.65 15.58 10.74
C GLN A 151 -5.14 15.27 10.94
N PHE A 152 -5.51 14.02 11.23
CA PHE A 152 -6.89 13.60 11.39
C PHE A 152 -7.27 13.47 12.87
N LYS A 153 -8.55 13.73 13.17
CA LYS A 153 -9.10 13.60 14.52
C LYS A 153 -9.35 12.13 14.86
N ASN A 154 -9.42 11.85 16.17
CA ASN A 154 -9.84 10.53 16.65
C ASN A 154 -11.26 10.20 16.14
N ASN A 155 -11.48 8.92 15.80
CA ASN A 155 -12.79 8.41 15.36
C ASN A 155 -13.40 9.16 14.15
N GLN A 156 -12.55 9.68 13.26
CA GLN A 156 -12.99 10.51 12.13
C GLN A 156 -13.54 9.70 10.97
N PHE A 157 -13.04 8.49 10.74
CA PHE A 157 -13.37 7.67 9.57
C PHE A 157 -14.12 6.40 9.94
N ASP A 158 -15.07 6.02 9.11
CA ASP A 158 -15.81 4.77 9.24
C ASP A 158 -15.13 3.65 8.44
N SER A 159 -14.28 4.03 7.49
CA SER A 159 -13.49 3.09 6.70
C SER A 159 -12.20 3.75 6.20
N ILE A 160 -11.15 2.94 6.14
CA ILE A 160 -9.84 3.26 5.56
C ILE A 160 -9.53 2.21 4.50
N SER A 161 -9.03 2.64 3.34
CA SER A 161 -8.48 1.72 2.34
C SER A 161 -7.02 2.03 2.01
N MET A 162 -6.27 0.95 1.73
CA MET A 162 -4.92 0.97 1.17
C MET A 162 -4.83 -0.11 0.08
N TRP A 163 -4.61 0.32 -1.15
CA TRP A 163 -4.51 -0.59 -2.30
C TRP A 163 -3.09 -0.58 -2.82
N HIS A 164 -2.28 -1.55 -2.41
CA HIS A 164 -0.85 -1.63 -2.73
C HIS A 164 -0.07 -0.40 -2.21
N VAL A 165 -0.15 -0.16 -0.89
CA VAL A 165 0.49 0.97 -0.21
C VAL A 165 1.17 0.56 1.09
N LEU A 166 0.59 -0.40 1.84
CA LEU A 166 1.12 -0.76 3.17
C LEU A 166 2.54 -1.32 3.10
N GLU A 167 2.90 -1.98 2.00
CA GLU A 167 4.23 -2.50 1.72
C GLU A 167 5.30 -1.41 1.59
N HIS A 168 4.91 -0.17 1.31
CA HIS A 168 5.80 0.97 1.11
C HIS A 168 5.95 1.86 2.34
N VAL A 169 5.07 1.76 3.34
CA VAL A 169 5.08 2.71 4.46
C VAL A 169 6.35 2.54 5.32
N PRO A 170 7.06 3.62 5.66
CA PRO A 170 8.32 3.51 6.42
C PRO A 170 8.15 2.89 7.80
N SER A 171 7.01 3.09 8.46
CA SER A 171 6.73 2.60 9.81
C SER A 171 5.37 1.92 9.88
N VAL A 172 5.35 0.62 9.55
CA VAL A 172 4.11 -0.18 9.52
C VAL A 172 3.38 -0.18 10.87
N ASN A 173 4.11 -0.29 11.99
CA ASN A 173 3.52 -0.31 13.32
C ASN A 173 2.79 1.01 13.65
N LYS A 174 3.45 2.16 13.43
CA LYS A 174 2.83 3.49 13.67
C LYS A 174 1.61 3.70 12.78
N THR A 175 1.66 3.22 11.54
CA THR A 175 0.53 3.33 10.61
C THR A 175 -0.70 2.59 11.13
N ILE A 176 -0.52 1.35 11.61
CA ILE A 176 -1.64 0.56 12.14
C ILE A 176 -2.17 1.15 13.48
N GLU A 177 -1.28 1.65 14.33
CA GLU A 177 -1.65 2.36 15.56
C GLU A 177 -2.52 3.58 15.25
N GLU A 178 -2.13 4.39 14.27
CA GLU A 178 -2.90 5.54 13.82
C GLU A 178 -4.26 5.14 13.21
N PHE A 179 -4.35 4.01 12.50
CA PHE A 179 -5.66 3.51 12.05
C PHE A 179 -6.61 3.28 13.22
N ASN A 180 -6.11 2.70 14.31
CA ASN A 180 -6.92 2.46 15.52
C ASN A 180 -7.42 3.79 16.12
N ARG A 181 -6.60 4.84 16.08
CA ARG A 181 -6.96 6.16 16.61
C ARG A 181 -8.00 6.89 15.76
N ILE A 182 -7.82 6.88 14.42
CA ILE A 182 -8.65 7.68 13.50
C ILE A 182 -9.92 6.98 13.03
N LEU A 183 -10.02 5.65 13.21
CA LEU A 183 -11.24 4.89 12.92
C LEU A 183 -12.29 5.09 14.00
N SER A 184 -13.53 5.22 13.57
CA SER A 184 -14.71 5.20 14.44
C SER A 184 -14.89 3.81 15.07
N LYS A 185 -15.67 3.73 16.16
CA LYS A 185 -16.04 2.45 16.76
C LYS A 185 -16.69 1.54 15.71
N ASN A 186 -16.13 0.34 15.53
CA ASN A 186 -16.52 -0.61 14.47
C ASN A 186 -16.12 -0.19 13.03
N GLY A 187 -15.30 0.84 12.87
CA GLY A 187 -14.72 1.22 11.58
C GLY A 187 -13.93 0.07 10.96
N LYS A 188 -13.77 0.09 9.63
CA LYS A 188 -13.16 -1.01 8.86
C LYS A 188 -11.92 -0.56 8.13
N VAL A 189 -10.90 -1.41 8.12
CA VAL A 189 -9.72 -1.26 7.27
C VAL A 189 -9.79 -2.27 6.13
N ILE A 190 -9.58 -1.81 4.91
CA ILE A 190 -9.51 -2.65 3.71
C ILE A 190 -8.13 -2.50 3.13
N ILE A 191 -7.38 -3.61 3.05
CA ILE A 191 -5.99 -3.60 2.57
C ILE A 191 -5.80 -4.66 1.51
N ALA A 192 -5.15 -4.28 0.43
CA ALA A 192 -4.60 -5.21 -0.55
C ALA A 192 -3.08 -5.00 -0.63
N VAL A 193 -2.33 -6.09 -0.49
CA VAL A 193 -0.87 -6.13 -0.58
C VAL A 193 -0.43 -7.38 -1.35
N PRO A 194 0.75 -7.38 -1.98
CA PRO A 194 1.32 -8.59 -2.57
C PRO A 194 1.51 -9.68 -1.51
N ASN A 195 1.19 -10.92 -1.89
CA ASN A 195 1.35 -12.08 -1.00
C ASN A 195 2.55 -12.93 -1.43
N HIS A 196 3.67 -12.84 -0.73
CA HIS A 196 4.89 -13.59 -1.07
C HIS A 196 4.76 -15.11 -0.92
N LYS A 197 3.65 -15.62 -0.39
CA LYS A 197 3.33 -17.06 -0.35
C LYS A 197 2.36 -17.49 -1.47
N SER A 198 2.04 -16.61 -2.41
CA SER A 198 1.19 -16.91 -3.57
C SER A 198 1.88 -17.89 -4.54
N TRP A 199 1.09 -18.43 -5.48
CA TRP A 199 1.62 -19.37 -6.47
C TRP A 199 2.65 -18.71 -7.39
N ASP A 200 2.36 -17.51 -7.89
CA ASP A 200 3.25 -16.72 -8.74
C ASP A 200 4.56 -16.35 -8.05
N ALA A 201 4.52 -15.96 -6.76
CA ALA A 201 5.73 -15.71 -5.97
C ALA A 201 6.62 -16.96 -5.87
N LYS A 202 6.03 -18.15 -5.72
CA LYS A 202 6.76 -19.42 -5.69
C LYS A 202 7.33 -19.80 -7.06
N TYR A 203 6.61 -19.49 -8.13
CA TYR A 203 7.02 -19.82 -9.49
C TYR A 203 8.14 -18.91 -9.98
N TYR A 204 8.01 -17.58 -9.82
CA TYR A 204 8.99 -16.61 -10.30
C TYR A 204 10.17 -16.39 -9.35
N ARG A 205 10.09 -16.84 -8.09
CA ARG A 205 11.15 -16.74 -7.07
C ARG A 205 11.69 -15.31 -6.95
N GLU A 206 13.01 -15.11 -7.14
CA GLU A 206 13.68 -13.79 -7.09
C GLU A 206 13.21 -12.80 -8.17
N PHE A 207 12.62 -13.29 -9.25
CA PHE A 207 12.07 -12.48 -10.34
C PHE A 207 10.60 -12.11 -10.16
N TRP A 208 9.99 -12.48 -9.04
CA TRP A 208 8.60 -12.11 -8.79
C TRP A 208 8.45 -10.60 -8.62
N ALA A 209 7.62 -9.96 -9.47
CA ALA A 209 7.40 -8.51 -9.46
C ALA A 209 6.90 -7.97 -8.11
N GLY A 210 6.27 -8.81 -7.28
CA GLY A 210 5.79 -8.38 -5.97
C GLY A 210 6.89 -8.18 -4.92
N TRP A 211 8.15 -8.54 -5.20
CA TRP A 211 9.27 -8.15 -4.34
C TRP A 211 9.57 -6.66 -4.44
N ASP A 212 9.60 -6.12 -5.64
CA ASP A 212 9.78 -4.70 -5.99
C ASP A 212 10.72 -3.93 -5.05
N VAL A 213 11.93 -4.52 -4.85
CA VAL A 213 12.94 -3.96 -3.97
C VAL A 213 13.59 -2.71 -4.59
N PRO A 214 13.96 -1.69 -3.82
CA PRO A 214 13.79 -1.60 -2.36
C PRO A 214 12.52 -0.85 -1.93
N ILE A 215 11.62 -0.50 -2.86
CA ILE A 215 10.44 0.30 -2.56
C ILE A 215 9.38 -0.50 -1.77
N HIS A 216 9.31 -1.83 -1.96
CA HIS A 216 8.61 -2.71 -1.03
C HIS A 216 9.50 -3.01 0.17
N LEU A 217 9.22 -2.36 1.28
CA LEU A 217 9.93 -2.54 2.54
C LEU A 217 9.48 -3.81 3.28
N TRP A 218 8.19 -4.13 3.15
CA TRP A 218 7.50 -5.20 3.87
C TRP A 218 6.85 -6.18 2.91
N HIS A 219 7.13 -7.47 3.10
CA HIS A 219 6.59 -8.53 2.25
C HIS A 219 5.60 -9.37 3.05
N PHE A 220 4.33 -9.19 2.73
CA PHE A 220 3.25 -9.77 3.51
C PHE A 220 2.87 -11.19 3.05
N SER A 221 2.37 -11.97 4.01
CA SER A 221 1.54 -13.15 3.83
C SER A 221 0.22 -12.94 4.57
N LYS A 222 -0.78 -13.80 4.32
CA LYS A 222 -2.04 -13.76 5.08
C LYS A 222 -1.79 -13.83 6.59
N LEU A 223 -0.92 -14.74 7.02
CA LEU A 223 -0.58 -14.90 8.43
C LEU A 223 0.13 -13.67 9.03
N SER A 224 1.05 -13.06 8.30
CA SER A 224 1.78 -11.90 8.83
C SER A 224 0.92 -10.63 8.92
N ILE A 225 0.01 -10.43 7.97
CA ILE A 225 -1.00 -9.36 8.04
C ILE A 225 -1.92 -9.56 9.25
N GLU A 226 -2.43 -10.77 9.43
CA GLU A 226 -3.29 -11.11 10.57
C GLU A 226 -2.58 -10.86 11.90
N LYS A 227 -1.37 -11.38 12.08
CA LYS A 227 -0.56 -11.14 13.31
C LYS A 227 -0.32 -9.65 13.55
N LEU A 228 0.00 -8.89 12.49
CA LEU A 228 0.22 -7.45 12.60
C LEU A 228 -1.03 -6.72 13.10
N PHE A 229 -2.21 -7.01 12.52
CA PHE A 229 -3.45 -6.34 12.88
C PHE A 229 -3.98 -6.78 14.24
N LEU A 230 -3.86 -8.05 14.60
CA LEU A 230 -4.22 -8.56 15.93
C LEU A 230 -3.43 -7.89 17.06
N LYS A 231 -2.15 -7.56 16.85
CA LYS A 231 -1.32 -6.82 17.79
C LYS A 231 -1.94 -5.46 18.20
N TYR A 232 -2.72 -4.87 17.32
CA TYR A 232 -3.39 -3.58 17.53
C TYR A 232 -4.91 -3.72 17.73
N ASN A 233 -5.38 -4.89 18.20
CA ASN A 233 -6.78 -5.19 18.54
C ASN A 233 -7.78 -5.10 17.38
N PHE A 234 -7.32 -5.17 16.13
CA PHE A 234 -8.20 -5.41 14.99
C PHE A 234 -8.67 -6.88 14.99
N LYS A 235 -9.94 -7.11 14.55
CA LYS A 235 -10.57 -8.42 14.49
C LYS A 235 -10.95 -8.74 13.04
#